data_4f68d3789e45384a20f6192096b9a641
#
_entry.id   4f68d3789e45384a20f6192096b9a641
#
_cell.length_a   1.000
_cell.length_b   1.000
_cell.length_c   1.000
_cell.angle_alpha   90.00
_cell.angle_beta   90.00
_cell.angle_gamma   90.00
#
_symmetry.space_group_name_H-M   'P 1'
#
loop_
_entity.id
_entity.type
_entity.pdbx_description
1 polymer ?
#
loop_
_entity_poly.entity_id
_entity_poly.type
_entity_poly.pdbx_seq_one_letter_code
_entity_poly.pdbx_strand_id
1 'polypeptide(L)'
;MSGTAERRELWGGETTKAVANFPVSGEPIPAAVAHWLGRIKAAAARANADLGLLDADVAQRIADAGDRIAAGELDDQFPIDVFQTGSGTSSNMNANEVIAALAGEDVHPNDHVNMGQSSNDVFPSAVHLAALDRATNELLPALELLATELEKKAAAFADIVKSGRTHMMDAVPVTLGQEFTGYAAQVRQGMARVSDALPRLGQIPLGGTATGTGLNTHPEFAPKVRELLHADTGLPISPPADAFESQAARDALVELSGALKVVAVSLTKIASDLRLMGSGPRAGLSELFLPELQKGSSIMPGKVNPVIPEVVTQVAAQVIGNDTAIAIGGMNGQFELNVYVPLLARNLLQSIGLLGRASRLFAEKCVAGLEPNRERNEAYAESTLSAATALNPFIGYDKAAEIVKEAVSSGRSLREVARDAGVEQHVLDEALDFHKMAHPHD
;
A
#
# COMPACT_ATOMS: atom_id res chain seq x y z
N MET A 1 7.61 2.41 -43.34
CA MET A 1 8.86 2.88 -42.73
C MET A 1 8.50 4.11 -41.92
N SER A 2 8.16 3.95 -40.63
CA SER A 2 7.95 5.05 -39.71
C SER A 2 9.33 5.46 -39.18
N GLY A 3 9.84 6.60 -39.64
CA GLY A 3 11.06 7.17 -39.11
C GLY A 3 10.86 7.46 -37.62
N THR A 4 11.54 6.68 -36.79
CA THR A 4 11.81 7.08 -35.42
C THR A 4 12.70 8.30 -35.52
N ALA A 5 12.15 9.51 -35.29
CA ALA A 5 12.97 10.67 -35.06
C ALA A 5 13.92 10.27 -33.91
N GLU A 6 15.24 10.31 -34.15
CA GLU A 6 16.23 10.17 -33.08
C GLU A 6 15.90 11.22 -32.02
N ARG A 7 15.38 10.77 -30.86
CA ARG A 7 15.12 11.65 -29.74
C ARG A 7 16.47 12.18 -29.28
N ARG A 8 16.62 13.50 -29.27
CA ARG A 8 17.83 14.16 -28.81
C ARG A 8 18.02 13.89 -27.33
N GLU A 9 19.16 13.31 -26.97
CA GLU A 9 19.58 13.21 -25.57
C GLU A 9 19.79 14.61 -24.99
N LEU A 10 19.12 14.92 -23.89
CA LEU A 10 19.20 16.21 -23.20
C LEU A 10 20.21 16.18 -22.05
N TRP A 11 20.60 14.97 -21.59
CA TRP A 11 21.59 14.86 -20.52
C TRP A 11 23.02 15.10 -21.01
N GLY A 12 23.92 15.40 -20.07
CA GLY A 12 25.32 15.69 -20.32
C GLY A 12 26.28 14.57 -19.99
N GLY A 13 27.54 14.92 -19.80
CA GLY A 13 28.62 13.97 -19.62
C GLY A 13 28.58 13.19 -18.30
N GLU A 14 28.08 13.74 -17.23
CA GLU A 14 28.01 13.04 -15.94
C GLU A 14 26.95 11.94 -15.96
N THR A 15 25.80 12.18 -16.59
CA THR A 15 24.79 11.14 -16.82
C THR A 15 25.32 10.04 -17.74
N THR A 16 26.01 10.39 -18.83
CA THR A 16 26.63 9.40 -19.74
C THR A 16 27.63 8.49 -19.00
N LYS A 17 28.48 9.07 -18.14
CA LYS A 17 29.38 8.29 -17.28
C LYS A 17 28.62 7.39 -16.31
N ALA A 18 27.55 7.88 -15.67
CA ALA A 18 26.76 7.10 -14.74
C ALA A 18 26.08 5.90 -15.43
N VAL A 19 25.50 6.10 -16.61
CA VAL A 19 24.94 5.00 -17.42
C VAL A 19 25.99 3.92 -17.72
N ALA A 20 27.21 4.35 -18.09
CA ALA A 20 28.29 3.43 -18.36
C ALA A 20 28.83 2.72 -17.12
N ASN A 21 28.82 3.39 -15.95
CA ASN A 21 29.37 2.85 -14.70
C ASN A 21 28.43 1.89 -13.97
N PHE A 22 27.12 2.01 -14.17
CA PHE A 22 26.12 1.28 -13.38
C PHE A 22 25.17 0.38 -14.20
N PRO A 23 25.64 -0.47 -15.13
CA PRO A 23 24.79 -1.38 -15.88
C PRO A 23 24.45 -2.63 -15.04
N VAL A 24 23.56 -2.49 -14.04
CA VAL A 24 23.31 -3.55 -13.04
C VAL A 24 21.98 -4.26 -13.28
N SER A 25 20.86 -3.55 -13.23
CA SER A 25 19.52 -4.15 -13.36
C SER A 25 18.81 -3.82 -14.67
N GLY A 26 19.19 -2.74 -15.32
CA GLY A 26 18.47 -2.15 -16.45
C GLY A 26 17.17 -1.45 -16.05
N GLU A 27 16.89 -1.33 -14.73
CA GLU A 27 15.73 -0.63 -14.19
C GLU A 27 16.15 0.80 -13.78
N PRO A 28 15.60 1.85 -14.41
CA PRO A 28 15.91 3.22 -14.02
C PRO A 28 15.30 3.58 -12.68
N ILE A 29 15.67 4.73 -12.11
CA ILE A 29 14.96 5.25 -10.93
C ILE A 29 13.46 5.37 -11.20
N PRO A 30 12.59 5.21 -10.19
CA PRO A 30 11.16 5.41 -10.37
C PRO A 30 10.85 6.80 -10.92
N ALA A 31 10.06 6.89 -12.00
CA ALA A 31 9.71 8.16 -12.65
C ALA A 31 9.17 9.21 -11.66
N ALA A 32 8.41 8.79 -10.64
CA ALA A 32 7.94 9.68 -9.60
C ALA A 32 9.07 10.44 -8.86
N VAL A 33 10.27 9.85 -8.73
CA VAL A 33 11.42 10.54 -8.14
C VAL A 33 11.94 11.61 -9.10
N ALA A 34 12.03 11.30 -10.40
CA ALA A 34 12.43 12.29 -11.42
C ALA A 34 11.43 13.46 -11.47
N HIS A 35 10.13 13.16 -11.44
CA HIS A 35 9.07 14.20 -11.41
C HIS A 35 9.22 15.11 -10.19
N TRP A 36 9.49 14.56 -9.01
CA TRP A 36 9.69 15.36 -7.81
C TRP A 36 11.03 16.10 -7.80
N LEU A 37 12.10 15.58 -8.41
CA LEU A 37 13.32 16.36 -8.64
C LEU A 37 13.03 17.58 -9.52
N GLY A 38 12.29 17.41 -10.62
CA GLY A 38 11.86 18.52 -11.47
C GLY A 38 11.09 19.59 -10.69
N ARG A 39 10.09 19.16 -9.91
CA ARG A 39 9.26 20.06 -9.09
C ARG A 39 10.05 20.81 -8.03
N ILE A 40 10.95 20.13 -7.32
CA ILE A 40 11.82 20.77 -6.33
C ILE A 40 12.74 21.80 -7.00
N LYS A 41 13.34 21.47 -8.14
CA LYS A 41 14.25 22.39 -8.85
C LYS A 41 13.52 23.60 -9.42
N ALA A 42 12.30 23.45 -9.90
CA ALA A 42 11.45 24.57 -10.30
C ALA A 42 11.15 25.49 -9.11
N ALA A 43 10.77 24.94 -7.97
CA ALA A 43 10.53 25.71 -6.75
C ALA A 43 11.82 26.36 -6.21
N ALA A 44 12.96 25.65 -6.29
CA ALA A 44 14.26 26.17 -5.88
C ALA A 44 14.71 27.37 -6.74
N ALA A 45 14.52 27.31 -8.05
CA ALA A 45 14.84 28.42 -8.94
C ALA A 45 14.00 29.66 -8.62
N ARG A 46 12.68 29.50 -8.43
CA ARG A 46 11.77 30.58 -8.02
C ARG A 46 12.20 31.17 -6.66
N ALA A 47 12.50 30.32 -5.67
CA ALA A 47 12.97 30.77 -4.36
C ALA A 47 14.29 31.54 -4.43
N ASN A 48 15.24 31.09 -5.24
CA ASN A 48 16.53 31.81 -5.43
C ASN A 48 16.34 33.14 -6.14
N ALA A 49 15.43 33.27 -7.09
CA ALA A 49 15.07 34.53 -7.71
C ALA A 49 14.45 35.51 -6.69
N ASP A 50 13.48 35.04 -5.90
CA ASP A 50 12.83 35.83 -4.84
C ASP A 50 13.84 36.34 -3.79
N LEU A 51 14.92 35.60 -3.54
CA LEU A 51 15.98 35.93 -2.64
C LEU A 51 17.07 36.86 -3.30
N GLY A 52 16.92 37.15 -4.60
CA GLY A 52 17.87 37.94 -5.34
C GLY A 52 19.22 37.26 -5.62
N LEU A 53 19.24 35.91 -5.52
CA LEU A 53 20.47 35.10 -5.72
C LEU A 53 20.60 34.59 -7.16
N LEU A 54 19.51 34.53 -7.91
CA LEU A 54 19.47 34.08 -9.29
C LEU A 54 18.71 35.10 -10.14
N ASP A 55 19.21 35.36 -11.36
CA ASP A 55 18.53 36.21 -12.31
C ASP A 55 17.11 35.68 -12.62
N ALA A 56 16.13 36.57 -12.67
CA ALA A 56 14.73 36.21 -12.79
C ALA A 56 14.39 35.47 -14.11
N ASP A 57 15.05 35.85 -15.23
CA ASP A 57 14.84 35.18 -16.51
C ASP A 57 15.47 33.78 -16.52
N VAL A 58 16.67 33.64 -15.97
CA VAL A 58 17.33 32.34 -15.78
C VAL A 58 16.49 31.45 -14.88
N ALA A 59 16.00 31.98 -13.77
CA ALA A 59 15.13 31.22 -12.83
C ALA A 59 13.83 30.74 -13.49
N GLN A 60 13.18 31.57 -14.31
CA GLN A 60 11.97 31.22 -15.01
C GLN A 60 12.23 30.09 -16.02
N ARG A 61 13.30 30.17 -16.80
CA ARG A 61 13.67 29.11 -17.75
C ARG A 61 13.99 27.78 -17.07
N ILE A 62 14.68 27.82 -15.92
CA ILE A 62 14.94 26.62 -15.08
C ILE A 62 13.62 26.06 -14.55
N ALA A 63 12.72 26.92 -14.06
CA ALA A 63 11.45 26.51 -13.52
C ALA A 63 10.56 25.85 -14.60
N ASP A 64 10.48 26.46 -15.78
CA ASP A 64 9.70 25.89 -16.91
C ASP A 64 10.23 24.50 -17.32
N ALA A 65 11.55 24.31 -17.35
CA ALA A 65 12.16 23.02 -17.63
C ALA A 65 11.87 21.99 -16.53
N GLY A 66 11.95 22.40 -15.26
CA GLY A 66 11.61 21.56 -14.10
C GLY A 66 10.14 21.16 -14.09
N ASP A 67 9.22 22.06 -14.42
CA ASP A 67 7.79 21.78 -14.50
C ASP A 67 7.46 20.74 -15.62
N ARG A 68 8.19 20.75 -16.74
CA ARG A 68 8.05 19.73 -17.79
C ARG A 68 8.50 18.35 -17.32
N ILE A 69 9.57 18.26 -16.52
CA ILE A 69 9.98 17.00 -15.88
C ILE A 69 8.90 16.57 -14.89
N ALA A 70 8.38 17.49 -14.08
CA ALA A 70 7.32 17.21 -13.12
C ALA A 70 6.02 16.68 -13.78
N ALA A 71 5.73 17.13 -15.01
CA ALA A 71 4.62 16.68 -15.82
C ALA A 71 4.82 15.29 -16.49
N GLY A 72 6.03 14.71 -16.38
CA GLY A 72 6.35 13.42 -17.00
C GLY A 72 6.64 13.47 -18.51
N GLU A 73 6.84 14.65 -19.08
CA GLU A 73 7.11 14.79 -20.52
C GLU A 73 8.47 14.24 -20.93
N LEU A 74 9.37 14.04 -19.98
CA LEU A 74 10.79 13.78 -20.18
C LEU A 74 11.27 12.49 -19.47
N ASP A 75 10.39 11.53 -19.22
CA ASP A 75 10.72 10.30 -18.46
C ASP A 75 11.85 9.50 -19.14
N ASP A 76 11.95 9.53 -20.46
CA ASP A 76 12.99 8.89 -21.25
C ASP A 76 14.37 9.55 -21.11
N GLN A 77 14.45 10.71 -20.48
CA GLN A 77 15.71 11.42 -20.21
C GLN A 77 16.37 11.02 -18.87
N PHE A 78 15.84 10.02 -18.16
CA PHE A 78 16.34 9.52 -16.87
C PHE A 78 16.76 8.04 -16.96
N PRO A 79 17.85 7.71 -17.70
CA PRO A 79 18.24 6.34 -18.03
C PRO A 79 19.09 5.65 -16.94
N ILE A 80 19.49 6.35 -15.87
CA ILE A 80 20.44 5.81 -14.88
C ILE A 80 19.79 4.70 -14.08
N ASP A 81 20.49 3.54 -13.99
CA ASP A 81 20.06 2.39 -13.21
C ASP A 81 19.81 2.76 -11.74
N VAL A 82 18.81 2.13 -11.13
CA VAL A 82 18.48 2.34 -9.73
C VAL A 82 19.63 1.96 -8.79
N PHE A 83 20.46 0.97 -9.14
CA PHE A 83 21.69 0.63 -8.43
C PHE A 83 22.83 1.54 -8.88
N GLN A 84 22.91 2.70 -8.30
CA GLN A 84 23.81 3.82 -8.62
C GLN A 84 24.53 4.35 -7.38
N THR A 85 25.12 5.53 -7.46
CA THR A 85 25.64 6.25 -6.29
C THR A 85 24.58 6.33 -5.20
N GLY A 86 24.87 5.80 -4.02
CA GLY A 86 23.88 5.54 -2.96
C GLY A 86 23.16 6.76 -2.38
N SER A 87 23.74 7.95 -2.55
CA SER A 87 23.10 9.25 -2.23
C SER A 87 22.13 9.73 -3.30
N GLY A 88 22.08 9.09 -4.49
CA GLY A 88 21.31 9.54 -5.64
C GLY A 88 21.97 10.69 -6.42
N THR A 89 23.26 10.96 -6.19
CA THR A 89 23.99 12.04 -6.88
C THR A 89 23.89 11.92 -8.39
N SER A 90 24.00 10.71 -8.95
CA SER A 90 23.92 10.49 -10.38
C SER A 90 22.58 10.95 -10.95
N SER A 91 21.48 10.62 -10.32
CA SER A 91 20.14 11.05 -10.75
C SER A 91 19.88 12.54 -10.50
N ASN A 92 20.42 13.13 -9.42
CA ASN A 92 20.35 14.56 -9.22
C ASN A 92 21.12 15.32 -10.31
N MET A 93 22.33 14.86 -10.67
CA MET A 93 23.10 15.44 -11.78
C MET A 93 22.37 15.28 -13.12
N ASN A 94 21.75 14.12 -13.36
CA ASN A 94 20.93 13.92 -14.55
C ASN A 94 19.81 14.97 -14.67
N ALA A 95 19.07 15.22 -13.58
CA ALA A 95 18.04 16.26 -13.56
C ALA A 95 18.64 17.65 -13.82
N ASN A 96 19.79 17.96 -13.21
CA ASN A 96 20.48 19.24 -13.43
C ASN A 96 20.90 19.44 -14.89
N GLU A 97 21.46 18.40 -15.52
CA GLU A 97 21.92 18.44 -16.91
C GLU A 97 20.75 18.59 -17.89
N VAL A 98 19.65 17.83 -17.69
CA VAL A 98 18.44 17.92 -18.52
C VAL A 98 17.80 19.31 -18.40
N ILE A 99 17.68 19.86 -17.20
CA ILE A 99 17.12 21.19 -16.97
C ILE A 99 18.02 22.27 -17.61
N ALA A 100 19.34 22.20 -17.41
CA ALA A 100 20.26 23.16 -17.99
C ALA A 100 20.21 23.16 -19.53
N ALA A 101 20.16 21.96 -20.17
CA ALA A 101 20.05 21.84 -21.61
C ALA A 101 18.75 22.45 -22.18
N LEU A 102 17.66 22.42 -21.43
CA LEU A 102 16.39 23.02 -21.81
C LEU A 102 16.35 24.53 -21.51
N ALA A 103 16.98 24.98 -20.43
CA ALA A 103 16.94 26.35 -19.99
C ALA A 103 17.86 27.27 -20.82
N GLY A 104 18.90 26.74 -21.49
CA GLY A 104 19.77 27.49 -22.40
C GLY A 104 21.27 27.34 -22.13
N GLU A 105 22.08 27.70 -23.12
CA GLU A 105 23.55 27.51 -23.08
C GLU A 105 24.24 28.32 -21.97
N ASP A 106 23.64 29.42 -21.48
CA ASP A 106 24.08 30.24 -20.38
C ASP A 106 23.73 29.67 -19.00
N VAL A 107 22.99 28.59 -18.93
CA VAL A 107 22.57 27.98 -17.67
C VAL A 107 23.47 26.80 -17.29
N HIS A 108 24.19 26.97 -16.16
CA HIS A 108 25.10 25.95 -15.67
C HIS A 108 24.36 24.96 -14.71
N PRO A 109 24.52 23.63 -14.87
CA PRO A 109 23.78 22.64 -14.07
C PRO A 109 24.08 22.71 -12.56
N ASN A 110 25.31 23.03 -12.16
CA ASN A 110 25.69 23.14 -10.74
C ASN A 110 25.44 24.52 -10.16
N ASP A 111 25.86 25.57 -10.88
CA ASP A 111 25.91 26.95 -10.33
C ASP A 111 24.51 27.58 -10.31
N HIS A 112 23.64 27.23 -11.29
CA HIS A 112 22.30 27.78 -11.42
C HIS A 112 21.22 26.78 -11.01
N VAL A 113 21.13 25.59 -11.64
CA VAL A 113 20.06 24.62 -11.39
C VAL A 113 20.14 24.01 -9.99
N ASN A 114 21.36 23.74 -9.50
CA ASN A 114 21.60 23.13 -8.19
C ASN A 114 21.91 24.16 -7.08
N MET A 115 21.72 25.44 -7.33
CA MET A 115 22.04 26.54 -6.38
C MET A 115 21.31 26.30 -5.04
N GLY A 116 22.07 26.34 -3.93
CA GLY A 116 21.55 26.14 -2.57
C GLY A 116 21.21 24.71 -2.21
N GLN A 117 21.57 23.72 -3.03
CA GLN A 117 21.22 22.31 -2.87
C GLN A 117 22.48 21.42 -2.83
N SER A 118 22.31 20.23 -2.28
CA SER A 118 23.22 19.09 -2.44
C SER A 118 22.41 17.88 -2.89
N SER A 119 23.03 16.91 -3.57
CA SER A 119 22.38 15.62 -3.81
C SER A 119 21.97 14.94 -2.50
N ASN A 120 22.70 15.22 -1.42
CA ASN A 120 22.51 14.60 -0.11
C ASN A 120 21.20 15.05 0.57
N ASP A 121 20.68 16.22 0.23
CA ASP A 121 19.40 16.72 0.76
C ASP A 121 18.28 16.72 -0.30
N VAL A 122 18.55 17.09 -1.55
CA VAL A 122 17.50 17.22 -2.58
C VAL A 122 16.97 15.85 -3.07
N PHE A 123 17.86 14.86 -3.28
CA PHE A 123 17.43 13.56 -3.77
C PHE A 123 16.57 12.81 -2.75
N PRO A 124 16.96 12.66 -1.47
CA PRO A 124 16.07 12.08 -0.48
C PRO A 124 14.79 12.89 -0.25
N SER A 125 14.83 14.24 -0.37
CA SER A 125 13.60 15.04 -0.34
C SER A 125 12.65 14.66 -1.48
N ALA A 126 13.13 14.44 -2.69
CA ALA A 126 12.34 13.96 -3.81
C ALA A 126 11.74 12.58 -3.54
N VAL A 127 12.49 11.67 -2.89
CA VAL A 127 11.99 10.33 -2.51
C VAL A 127 10.89 10.43 -1.46
N HIS A 128 11.08 11.25 -0.42
CA HIS A 128 10.07 11.49 0.61
C HIS A 128 8.77 12.03 -0.01
N LEU A 129 8.88 13.05 -0.86
CA LEU A 129 7.73 13.70 -1.48
C LEU A 129 7.03 12.80 -2.50
N ALA A 130 7.77 12.01 -3.27
CA ALA A 130 7.19 11.02 -4.19
C ALA A 130 6.41 9.94 -3.42
N ALA A 131 6.92 9.48 -2.28
CA ALA A 131 6.23 8.51 -1.43
C ALA A 131 5.01 9.13 -0.74
N LEU A 132 5.11 10.36 -0.23
CA LEU A 132 4.02 11.11 0.39
C LEU A 132 2.87 11.32 -0.60
N ASP A 133 3.18 11.80 -1.79
CA ASP A 133 2.22 12.06 -2.86
C ASP A 133 1.46 10.77 -3.25
N ARG A 134 2.19 9.71 -3.57
CA ARG A 134 1.57 8.44 -3.98
C ARG A 134 0.80 7.76 -2.86
N ALA A 135 1.27 7.84 -1.61
CA ALA A 135 0.52 7.33 -0.47
C ALA A 135 -0.80 8.09 -0.27
N THR A 136 -0.77 9.42 -0.39
CA THR A 136 -1.93 10.29 -0.21
C THR A 136 -2.94 10.16 -1.36
N ASN A 137 -2.46 10.23 -2.60
CA ASN A 137 -3.33 10.41 -3.77
C ASN A 137 -3.63 9.10 -4.53
N GLU A 138 -2.88 8.01 -4.30
CA GLU A 138 -3.11 6.72 -4.96
C GLU A 138 -3.51 5.62 -3.97
N LEU A 139 -2.72 5.40 -2.90
CA LEU A 139 -2.91 4.28 -2.00
C LEU A 139 -4.13 4.46 -1.08
N LEU A 140 -4.19 5.57 -0.34
CA LEU A 140 -5.29 5.80 0.60
C LEU A 140 -6.67 5.80 -0.08
N PRO A 141 -6.87 6.44 -1.24
CA PRO A 141 -8.14 6.33 -1.97
C PRO A 141 -8.48 4.90 -2.44
N ALA A 142 -7.47 4.09 -2.78
CA ALA A 142 -7.70 2.70 -3.17
C ALA A 142 -8.10 1.81 -1.97
N LEU A 143 -7.49 2.03 -0.80
CA LEU A 143 -7.87 1.36 0.45
C LEU A 143 -9.26 1.81 0.93
N GLU A 144 -9.59 3.09 0.78
CA GLU A 144 -10.93 3.64 1.08
C GLU A 144 -12.00 2.94 0.24
N LEU A 145 -11.76 2.80 -1.07
CA LEU A 145 -12.66 2.06 -1.95
C LEU A 145 -12.85 0.62 -1.47
N LEU A 146 -11.77 -0.08 -1.13
CA LEU A 146 -11.84 -1.47 -0.64
C LEU A 146 -12.61 -1.57 0.69
N ALA A 147 -12.33 -0.69 1.65
CA ALA A 147 -13.04 -0.66 2.92
C ALA A 147 -14.54 -0.46 2.71
N THR A 148 -14.90 0.52 1.87
CA THR A 148 -16.30 0.82 1.53
C THR A 148 -17.02 -0.36 0.88
N GLU A 149 -16.39 -1.08 -0.04
CA GLU A 149 -17.01 -2.27 -0.66
C GLU A 149 -17.17 -3.42 0.35
N LEU A 150 -16.21 -3.62 1.27
CA LEU A 150 -16.33 -4.58 2.36
C LEU A 150 -17.47 -4.21 3.34
N GLU A 151 -17.63 -2.94 3.68
CA GLU A 151 -18.72 -2.42 4.52
C GLU A 151 -20.11 -2.63 3.85
N LYS A 152 -20.21 -2.41 2.54
CA LYS A 152 -21.44 -2.72 1.78
C LYS A 152 -21.79 -4.19 1.85
N LYS A 153 -20.79 -5.08 1.73
CA LYS A 153 -21.01 -6.54 1.86
C LYS A 153 -21.35 -6.92 3.30
N ALA A 154 -20.73 -6.30 4.29
CA ALA A 154 -21.07 -6.50 5.69
C ALA A 154 -22.56 -6.20 5.95
N ALA A 155 -23.08 -5.10 5.44
CA ALA A 155 -24.48 -4.72 5.54
C ALA A 155 -25.40 -5.68 4.76
N ALA A 156 -25.02 -6.06 3.53
CA ALA A 156 -25.83 -6.95 2.68
C ALA A 156 -25.89 -8.39 3.20
N PHE A 157 -24.93 -8.83 3.99
CA PHE A 157 -24.83 -10.20 4.53
C PHE A 157 -25.11 -10.27 6.04
N ALA A 158 -25.63 -9.20 6.64
CA ALA A 158 -25.86 -9.09 8.07
C ALA A 158 -26.82 -10.16 8.64
N ASP A 159 -27.78 -10.62 7.83
CA ASP A 159 -28.79 -11.61 8.21
C ASP A 159 -28.38 -13.07 7.88
N ILE A 160 -27.21 -13.29 7.28
CA ILE A 160 -26.78 -14.60 6.83
C ILE A 160 -25.98 -15.28 7.93
N VAL A 161 -26.64 -16.19 8.66
CA VAL A 161 -26.00 -16.98 9.72
C VAL A 161 -25.17 -18.09 9.08
N LYS A 162 -24.01 -18.36 9.67
CA LYS A 162 -23.08 -19.42 9.28
C LYS A 162 -22.38 -20.03 10.49
N SER A 163 -21.74 -21.19 10.31
CA SER A 163 -20.80 -21.69 11.31
C SER A 163 -19.58 -20.80 11.39
N GLY A 164 -19.25 -20.28 12.56
CA GLY A 164 -17.93 -19.72 12.83
C GLY A 164 -16.86 -20.83 12.79
N ARG A 165 -15.61 -20.47 12.57
CA ARG A 165 -14.49 -21.42 12.59
C ARG A 165 -13.31 -20.85 13.38
N THR A 166 -12.83 -21.68 14.34
CA THR A 166 -11.55 -21.44 15.03
C THR A 166 -10.66 -22.66 14.84
N HIS A 167 -9.38 -22.49 14.58
CA HIS A 167 -8.47 -23.59 14.20
C HIS A 167 -8.94 -24.40 12.96
N MET A 168 -9.73 -23.80 12.08
CA MET A 168 -10.44 -24.47 10.97
C MET A 168 -11.49 -25.51 11.42
N MET A 169 -11.79 -25.58 12.72
CA MET A 169 -12.84 -26.43 13.28
C MET A 169 -14.11 -25.61 13.52
N ASP A 170 -15.25 -26.31 13.49
CA ASP A 170 -16.55 -25.70 13.74
C ASP A 170 -16.60 -25.00 15.10
N ALA A 171 -17.15 -23.80 15.11
CA ALA A 171 -17.35 -22.99 16.29
C ALA A 171 -18.79 -22.49 16.36
N VAL A 172 -19.09 -21.63 17.34
CA VAL A 172 -20.41 -21.04 17.50
C VAL A 172 -20.82 -20.22 16.29
N PRO A 173 -22.12 -20.08 16.01
CA PRO A 173 -22.61 -19.29 14.88
C PRO A 173 -22.19 -17.84 14.91
N VAL A 174 -21.93 -17.31 13.73
CA VAL A 174 -21.71 -15.91 13.43
C VAL A 174 -22.54 -15.54 12.21
N THR A 175 -22.63 -14.24 11.87
CA THR A 175 -23.14 -13.88 10.55
C THR A 175 -21.99 -13.64 9.56
N LEU A 176 -22.25 -13.92 8.29
CA LEU A 176 -21.31 -13.60 7.21
C LEU A 176 -21.00 -12.09 7.20
N GLY A 177 -22.00 -11.24 7.51
CA GLY A 177 -21.80 -9.80 7.66
C GLY A 177 -20.81 -9.42 8.75
N GLN A 178 -20.78 -10.12 9.88
CA GLN A 178 -19.81 -9.89 10.96
C GLN A 178 -18.37 -10.20 10.52
N GLU A 179 -18.14 -11.23 9.71
CA GLU A 179 -16.82 -11.50 9.13
C GLU A 179 -16.37 -10.35 8.23
N PHE A 180 -17.26 -9.87 7.35
CA PHE A 180 -16.95 -8.73 6.47
C PHE A 180 -16.74 -7.41 7.23
N THR A 181 -17.44 -7.20 8.35
CA THR A 181 -17.17 -6.07 9.27
C THR A 181 -15.74 -6.13 9.80
N GLY A 182 -15.29 -7.33 10.20
CA GLY A 182 -13.90 -7.54 10.63
C GLY A 182 -12.87 -7.24 9.54
N TYR A 183 -13.15 -7.61 8.29
CA TYR A 183 -12.27 -7.31 7.16
C TYR A 183 -12.21 -5.81 6.86
N ALA A 184 -13.35 -5.12 6.85
CA ALA A 184 -13.40 -3.67 6.69
C ALA A 184 -12.62 -2.95 7.79
N ALA A 185 -12.77 -3.37 9.05
CA ALA A 185 -12.04 -2.82 10.18
C ALA A 185 -10.52 -2.98 10.03
N GLN A 186 -10.03 -4.13 9.53
CA GLN A 186 -8.60 -4.33 9.26
C GLN A 186 -8.07 -3.33 8.22
N VAL A 187 -8.82 -3.10 7.14
CA VAL A 187 -8.44 -2.13 6.09
C VAL A 187 -8.46 -0.70 6.65
N ARG A 188 -9.50 -0.30 7.39
CA ARG A 188 -9.60 1.02 8.05
C ARG A 188 -8.42 1.29 8.99
N GLN A 189 -8.07 0.32 9.83
CA GLN A 189 -6.92 0.44 10.72
C GLN A 189 -5.59 0.48 9.93
N GLY A 190 -5.49 -0.23 8.82
CA GLY A 190 -4.35 -0.15 7.90
C GLY A 190 -4.18 1.25 7.33
N MET A 191 -5.28 1.89 6.89
CA MET A 191 -5.29 3.28 6.42
C MET A 191 -4.84 4.25 7.50
N ALA A 192 -5.32 4.09 8.73
CA ALA A 192 -4.90 4.94 9.85
C ALA A 192 -3.38 4.85 10.07
N ARG A 193 -2.79 3.63 10.07
CA ARG A 193 -1.33 3.46 10.19
C ARG A 193 -0.54 4.15 9.08
N VAL A 194 -1.02 4.06 7.84
CA VAL A 194 -0.39 4.79 6.72
C VAL A 194 -0.49 6.28 6.95
N SER A 195 -1.68 6.79 7.29
CA SER A 195 -1.92 8.23 7.54
C SER A 195 -1.07 8.78 8.69
N ASP A 196 -0.85 7.99 9.74
CA ASP A 196 -0.04 8.38 10.91
C ASP A 196 1.46 8.54 10.57
N ALA A 197 1.94 7.87 9.52
CA ALA A 197 3.33 7.99 9.04
C ALA A 197 3.54 9.22 8.14
N LEU A 198 2.49 9.74 7.47
CA LEU A 198 2.63 10.80 6.46
C LEU A 198 3.22 12.12 7.01
N PRO A 199 2.89 12.60 8.22
CA PRO A 199 3.50 13.82 8.75
C PRO A 199 5.02 13.74 8.89
N ARG A 200 5.57 12.59 9.31
CA ARG A 200 7.02 12.37 9.40
C ARG A 200 7.66 12.23 8.02
N LEU A 201 6.95 11.61 7.09
CA LEU A 201 7.38 11.52 5.70
C LEU A 201 7.46 12.90 5.03
N GLY A 202 6.57 13.83 5.39
CA GLY A 202 6.57 15.22 4.93
C GLY A 202 7.69 16.08 5.50
N GLN A 203 8.43 15.60 6.49
CA GLN A 203 9.64 16.25 7.01
C GLN A 203 10.81 15.95 6.07
N ILE A 204 11.18 16.91 5.22
CA ILE A 204 12.19 16.70 4.18
C ILE A 204 13.56 17.30 4.57
N PRO A 205 14.68 16.64 4.20
CA PRO A 205 16.02 17.10 4.54
C PRO A 205 16.48 18.36 3.78
N LEU A 206 15.71 18.87 2.82
CA LEU A 206 16.07 20.02 2.00
C LEU A 206 16.46 21.23 2.85
N GLY A 207 17.64 21.79 2.57
CA GLY A 207 18.25 22.87 3.31
C GLY A 207 19.45 22.45 4.18
N GLY A 208 19.61 21.13 4.44
CA GLY A 208 20.78 20.61 5.14
C GLY A 208 22.04 20.59 4.30
N THR A 209 21.92 20.69 3.00
CA THR A 209 22.99 20.60 1.99
C THR A 209 23.85 19.33 2.15
N ALA A 210 25.17 19.47 2.35
CA ALA A 210 26.08 18.32 2.32
C ALA A 210 25.94 17.40 3.55
N THR A 211 25.79 17.98 4.75
CA THR A 211 25.90 17.27 6.05
C THR A 211 24.86 17.66 7.09
N GLY A 212 23.94 18.57 6.78
CA GLY A 212 22.93 19.07 7.73
C GLY A 212 23.14 20.50 8.20
N THR A 213 24.31 21.11 7.91
CA THR A 213 24.66 22.47 8.39
C THR A 213 24.07 23.59 7.55
N GLY A 214 23.60 23.28 6.33
CA GLY A 214 23.15 24.32 5.39
C GLY A 214 24.28 25.16 4.79
N LEU A 215 25.48 24.61 4.70
CA LEU A 215 26.62 25.32 4.13
C LEU A 215 26.35 25.75 2.68
N ASN A 216 26.67 26.99 2.33
CA ASN A 216 26.46 27.59 1.01
C ASN A 216 24.98 27.71 0.58
N THR A 217 24.04 27.78 1.51
CA THR A 217 22.64 28.09 1.19
C THR A 217 22.13 29.26 2.03
N HIS A 218 21.20 30.03 1.48
CA HIS A 218 20.56 31.13 2.22
C HIS A 218 19.60 30.56 3.27
N PRO A 219 19.54 31.12 4.50
CA PRO A 219 18.67 30.61 5.55
C PRO A 219 17.16 30.48 5.16
N GLU A 220 16.68 31.44 4.35
CA GLU A 220 15.28 31.46 3.87
C GLU A 220 15.03 30.55 2.66
N PHE A 221 16.07 29.95 2.06
CA PHE A 221 15.93 29.15 0.85
C PHE A 221 14.98 27.95 1.08
N ALA A 222 15.31 27.09 2.01
CA ALA A 222 14.51 25.89 2.24
C ALA A 222 13.08 26.18 2.77
N PRO A 223 12.86 27.17 3.67
CA PRO A 223 11.52 27.62 4.01
C PRO A 223 10.68 28.01 2.79
N LYS A 224 11.20 28.86 1.90
CA LYS A 224 10.51 29.30 0.67
C LYS A 224 10.21 28.13 -0.28
N VAL A 225 11.16 27.22 -0.48
CA VAL A 225 10.94 26.06 -1.34
C VAL A 225 9.81 25.18 -0.78
N ARG A 226 9.80 24.91 0.52
CA ARG A 226 8.71 24.13 1.16
C ARG A 226 7.36 24.82 1.02
N GLU A 227 7.30 26.13 1.18
CA GLU A 227 6.08 26.94 1.01
C GLU A 227 5.54 26.81 -0.43
N LEU A 228 6.41 26.98 -1.43
CA LEU A 228 6.04 26.86 -2.84
C LEU A 228 5.54 25.45 -3.18
N LEU A 229 6.22 24.42 -2.70
CA LEU A 229 5.82 23.04 -2.92
C LEU A 229 4.50 22.71 -2.22
N HIS A 230 4.27 23.20 -1.00
CA HIS A 230 2.99 23.05 -0.30
C HIS A 230 1.85 23.76 -1.04
N ALA A 231 2.08 25.00 -1.48
CA ALA A 231 1.08 25.76 -2.22
C ALA A 231 0.67 25.10 -3.55
N ASP A 232 1.64 24.48 -4.24
CA ASP A 232 1.40 23.77 -5.50
C ASP A 232 0.67 22.43 -5.34
N THR A 233 0.93 21.70 -4.24
CA THR A 233 0.49 20.30 -4.11
C THR A 233 -0.53 20.04 -3.01
N GLY A 234 -0.65 20.94 -2.04
CA GLY A 234 -1.45 20.74 -0.83
C GLY A 234 -0.88 19.70 0.16
N LEU A 235 0.27 19.10 -0.15
CA LEU A 235 0.89 18.10 0.72
C LEU A 235 1.45 18.73 2.00
N PRO A 236 1.42 18.01 3.14
CA PRO A 236 1.93 18.49 4.42
C PRO A 236 3.47 18.46 4.46
N ILE A 237 4.11 19.43 3.81
CA ILE A 237 5.57 19.54 3.72
C ILE A 237 6.09 20.43 4.85
N SER A 238 7.05 19.94 5.62
CA SER A 238 7.58 20.63 6.80
C SER A 238 9.10 20.50 6.93
N PRO A 239 9.76 21.34 7.75
CA PRO A 239 11.16 21.16 8.06
C PRO A 239 11.39 19.85 8.82
N PRO A 240 12.59 19.25 8.75
CA PRO A 240 12.94 18.10 9.57
C PRO A 240 12.98 18.52 11.05
N ALA A 241 12.70 17.55 11.95
CA ALA A 241 12.84 17.77 13.38
C ALA A 241 14.30 18.05 13.78
N ASP A 242 15.24 17.39 13.11
CA ASP A 242 16.68 17.61 13.21
C ASP A 242 17.33 17.43 11.84
N ALA A 243 18.20 18.38 11.45
CA ALA A 243 18.82 18.38 10.13
C ALA A 243 19.87 17.28 9.95
N PHE A 244 20.55 16.86 11.00
CA PHE A 244 21.58 15.81 10.95
C PHE A 244 20.95 14.43 10.91
N GLU A 245 19.90 14.20 11.72
CA GLU A 245 19.11 12.98 11.67
C GLU A 245 18.54 12.79 10.25
N SER A 246 17.94 13.81 9.66
CA SER A 246 17.30 13.72 8.35
C SER A 246 18.28 13.52 7.18
N GLN A 247 19.56 13.81 7.36
CA GLN A 247 20.63 13.48 6.40
C GLN A 247 21.09 12.03 6.51
N ALA A 248 21.28 11.56 7.74
CA ALA A 248 21.90 10.26 8.03
C ALA A 248 20.91 9.11 8.11
N ALA A 249 19.70 9.35 8.64
CA ALA A 249 18.66 8.34 8.79
C ALA A 249 17.59 8.42 7.69
N ARG A 250 16.82 7.35 7.57
CA ARG A 250 15.68 7.23 6.63
C ARG A 250 14.48 6.61 7.33
N ASP A 251 14.34 6.87 8.62
CA ASP A 251 13.36 6.23 9.49
C ASP A 251 11.92 6.44 9.04
N ALA A 252 11.58 7.62 8.51
CA ALA A 252 10.26 7.90 7.97
C ALA A 252 9.90 7.00 6.75
N LEU A 253 10.88 6.66 5.90
CA LEU A 253 10.69 5.73 4.79
C LEU A 253 10.51 4.30 5.30
N VAL A 254 11.29 3.90 6.31
CA VAL A 254 11.20 2.58 6.97
C VAL A 254 9.88 2.44 7.71
N GLU A 255 9.43 3.47 8.42
CA GLU A 255 8.16 3.50 9.13
C GLU A 255 6.98 3.30 8.17
N LEU A 256 6.92 4.07 7.09
CA LEU A 256 5.87 3.89 6.08
C LEU A 256 5.90 2.47 5.51
N SER A 257 7.09 1.94 5.19
CA SER A 257 7.24 0.56 4.71
C SER A 257 6.67 -0.46 5.70
N GLY A 258 6.94 -0.29 7.01
CA GLY A 258 6.37 -1.12 8.06
C GLY A 258 4.83 -1.06 8.11
N ALA A 259 4.25 0.13 7.92
CA ALA A 259 2.80 0.30 7.82
C ALA A 259 2.22 -0.41 6.58
N LEU A 260 2.89 -0.31 5.42
CA LEU A 260 2.53 -1.03 4.19
C LEU A 260 2.59 -2.54 4.36
N LYS A 261 3.59 -3.06 5.08
CA LYS A 261 3.67 -4.48 5.43
C LYS A 261 2.45 -4.94 6.24
N VAL A 262 2.00 -4.16 7.22
CA VAL A 262 0.78 -4.50 7.99
C VAL A 262 -0.44 -4.55 7.07
N VAL A 263 -0.59 -3.61 6.15
CA VAL A 263 -1.66 -3.65 5.13
C VAL A 263 -1.56 -4.93 4.29
N ALA A 264 -0.38 -5.29 3.80
CA ALA A 264 -0.16 -6.50 3.01
C ALA A 264 -0.55 -7.79 3.78
N VAL A 265 -0.22 -7.86 5.08
CA VAL A 265 -0.61 -8.98 5.96
C VAL A 265 -2.13 -9.04 6.10
N SER A 266 -2.81 -7.92 6.32
CA SER A 266 -4.27 -7.84 6.42
C SER A 266 -4.95 -8.28 5.12
N LEU A 267 -4.50 -7.79 3.98
CA LEU A 267 -5.03 -8.16 2.67
C LEU A 267 -4.83 -9.65 2.36
N THR A 268 -3.70 -10.24 2.79
CA THR A 268 -3.45 -11.67 2.64
C THR A 268 -4.46 -12.50 3.42
N LYS A 269 -4.77 -12.11 4.67
CA LYS A 269 -5.77 -12.77 5.51
C LYS A 269 -7.15 -12.70 4.84
N ILE A 270 -7.59 -11.53 4.41
CA ILE A 270 -8.88 -11.33 3.76
C ILE A 270 -8.97 -12.15 2.47
N ALA A 271 -7.97 -12.06 1.60
CA ALA A 271 -7.93 -12.80 0.34
C ALA A 271 -7.95 -14.33 0.56
N SER A 272 -7.26 -14.83 1.58
CA SER A 272 -7.20 -16.24 1.93
C SER A 272 -8.56 -16.76 2.43
N ASP A 273 -9.25 -16.01 3.29
CA ASP A 273 -10.57 -16.36 3.78
C ASP A 273 -11.59 -16.40 2.62
N LEU A 274 -11.60 -15.42 1.75
CA LEU A 274 -12.49 -15.42 0.58
C LEU A 274 -12.22 -16.60 -0.35
N ARG A 275 -10.95 -17.02 -0.53
CA ARG A 275 -10.61 -18.21 -1.30
C ARG A 275 -11.12 -19.48 -0.64
N LEU A 276 -11.02 -19.58 0.68
CA LEU A 276 -11.53 -20.73 1.44
C LEU A 276 -13.05 -20.79 1.38
N MET A 277 -13.76 -19.71 1.67
CA MET A 277 -15.22 -19.63 1.60
C MET A 277 -15.75 -19.88 0.18
N GLY A 278 -15.04 -19.42 -0.84
CA GLY A 278 -15.39 -19.63 -2.25
C GLY A 278 -14.94 -20.96 -2.83
N SER A 279 -14.29 -21.83 -2.05
CA SER A 279 -13.77 -23.11 -2.55
C SER A 279 -14.90 -24.10 -2.92
N GLY A 280 -14.71 -24.86 -3.98
CA GLY A 280 -15.69 -25.87 -4.42
C GLY A 280 -15.97 -25.76 -5.92
N PRO A 281 -17.25 -25.81 -6.37
CA PRO A 281 -18.51 -25.57 -5.62
C PRO A 281 -19.09 -26.78 -4.87
N ARG A 282 -18.64 -28.01 -5.12
CA ARG A 282 -19.23 -29.21 -4.50
C ARG A 282 -18.34 -29.87 -3.46
N ALA A 283 -17.02 -29.85 -3.65
CA ALA A 283 -16.03 -30.51 -2.80
C ALA A 283 -15.28 -29.54 -1.91
N GLY A 284 -15.74 -28.31 -1.75
CA GLY A 284 -15.20 -27.27 -0.87
C GLY A 284 -16.26 -26.65 0.02
N LEU A 285 -15.94 -25.51 0.65
CA LEU A 285 -16.85 -24.83 1.58
C LEU A 285 -18.07 -24.25 0.85
N SER A 286 -17.84 -23.57 -0.27
CA SER A 286 -18.92 -23.01 -1.10
C SER A 286 -19.89 -22.08 -0.34
N GLU A 287 -19.38 -21.29 0.58
CA GLU A 287 -20.15 -20.30 1.35
C GLU A 287 -20.36 -18.98 0.56
N LEU A 288 -19.47 -18.73 -0.42
CA LEU A 288 -19.51 -17.57 -1.32
C LEU A 288 -19.37 -18.03 -2.77
N PHE A 289 -20.00 -17.27 -3.67
CA PHE A 289 -19.73 -17.33 -5.10
C PHE A 289 -18.81 -16.16 -5.50
N LEU A 290 -17.70 -16.51 -6.12
CA LEU A 290 -16.72 -15.55 -6.64
C LEU A 290 -17.11 -15.12 -8.06
N PRO A 291 -16.86 -13.86 -8.47
CA PRO A 291 -17.10 -13.41 -9.84
C PRO A 291 -16.30 -14.22 -10.87
N GLU A 292 -16.96 -14.63 -11.95
CA GLU A 292 -16.31 -15.26 -13.08
C GLU A 292 -15.71 -14.19 -13.99
N LEU A 293 -14.38 -14.00 -13.93
CA LEU A 293 -13.67 -12.98 -14.69
C LEU A 293 -13.03 -13.53 -15.97
N GLN A 294 -12.69 -14.81 -15.97
CA GLN A 294 -12.06 -15.52 -17.09
C GLN A 294 -12.25 -17.02 -16.96
N LYS A 295 -12.01 -17.76 -18.02
CA LYS A 295 -12.00 -19.22 -17.95
C LYS A 295 -10.96 -19.71 -16.95
N GLY A 296 -11.38 -20.47 -15.95
CA GLY A 296 -10.50 -20.95 -14.87
C GLY A 296 -9.59 -22.11 -15.26
N SER A 297 -9.88 -22.78 -16.39
CA SER A 297 -9.11 -23.92 -16.88
C SER A 297 -9.27 -24.08 -18.40
N SER A 298 -8.20 -24.49 -19.06
CA SER A 298 -8.23 -24.86 -20.49
C SER A 298 -8.89 -26.22 -20.75
N ILE A 299 -8.98 -27.09 -19.74
CA ILE A 299 -9.44 -28.49 -19.86
C ILE A 299 -10.63 -28.85 -18.97
N MET A 300 -11.01 -27.98 -18.01
CA MET A 300 -12.13 -28.18 -17.08
C MET A 300 -13.20 -27.11 -17.31
N PRO A 301 -14.25 -27.38 -18.11
CA PRO A 301 -15.32 -26.42 -18.36
C PRO A 301 -16.03 -25.99 -17.06
N GLY A 302 -16.36 -24.71 -16.92
CA GLY A 302 -17.10 -24.17 -15.78
C GLY A 302 -16.29 -24.02 -14.49
N LYS A 303 -14.97 -24.25 -14.50
CA LYS A 303 -14.12 -24.01 -13.35
C LYS A 303 -13.84 -22.51 -13.20
N VAL A 304 -14.26 -21.93 -12.08
CA VAL A 304 -13.97 -20.53 -11.68
C VAL A 304 -12.84 -20.52 -10.66
N ASN A 305 -11.76 -19.80 -10.93
CA ASN A 305 -10.62 -19.67 -10.01
C ASN A 305 -10.66 -18.31 -9.29
N PRO A 306 -10.17 -18.25 -8.03
CA PRO A 306 -10.11 -17.03 -7.21
C PRO A 306 -8.93 -16.13 -7.64
N VAL A 307 -8.84 -15.74 -8.94
CA VAL A 307 -7.66 -15.13 -9.54
C VAL A 307 -7.28 -13.79 -8.92
N ILE A 308 -8.25 -12.98 -8.49
CA ILE A 308 -7.96 -11.69 -7.84
C ILE A 308 -7.39 -11.87 -6.42
N PRO A 309 -7.98 -12.71 -5.54
CA PRO A 309 -7.32 -13.08 -4.28
C PRO A 309 -5.90 -13.62 -4.45
N GLU A 310 -5.62 -14.39 -5.52
CA GLU A 310 -4.27 -14.88 -5.82
C GLU A 310 -3.31 -13.73 -6.17
N VAL A 311 -3.74 -12.76 -6.96
CA VAL A 311 -2.95 -11.54 -7.25
C VAL A 311 -2.65 -10.77 -5.97
N VAL A 312 -3.64 -10.59 -5.09
CA VAL A 312 -3.48 -9.87 -3.82
C VAL A 312 -2.42 -10.53 -2.95
N THR A 313 -2.43 -11.87 -2.81
CA THR A 313 -1.43 -12.58 -2.00
C THR A 313 -0.03 -12.53 -2.60
N GLN A 314 0.11 -12.55 -3.94
CA GLN A 314 1.41 -12.37 -4.62
C GLN A 314 1.95 -10.95 -4.39
N VAL A 315 1.12 -9.94 -4.53
CA VAL A 315 1.49 -8.54 -4.24
C VAL A 315 1.93 -8.39 -2.79
N ALA A 316 1.20 -8.97 -1.85
CA ALA A 316 1.56 -8.92 -0.44
C ALA A 316 2.94 -9.55 -0.15
N ALA A 317 3.24 -10.68 -0.78
CA ALA A 317 4.55 -11.32 -0.67
C ALA A 317 5.69 -10.41 -1.19
N GLN A 318 5.47 -9.74 -2.34
CA GLN A 318 6.44 -8.79 -2.89
C GLN A 318 6.66 -7.59 -1.97
N VAL A 319 5.59 -7.02 -1.40
CA VAL A 319 5.66 -5.89 -0.45
C VAL A 319 6.44 -6.26 0.81
N ILE A 320 6.23 -7.46 1.35
CA ILE A 320 6.99 -7.97 2.51
C ILE A 320 8.48 -8.13 2.17
N GLY A 321 8.80 -8.62 0.98
CA GLY A 321 10.19 -8.69 0.49
C GLY A 321 10.83 -7.32 0.35
N ASN A 322 10.11 -6.35 -0.19
CA ASN A 322 10.55 -4.96 -0.32
C ASN A 322 10.81 -4.32 1.06
N ASP A 323 9.93 -4.56 2.04
CA ASP A 323 10.10 -4.06 3.42
C ASP A 323 11.41 -4.56 4.05
N THR A 324 11.78 -5.81 3.81
CA THR A 324 13.05 -6.35 4.26
C THR A 324 14.25 -5.59 3.65
N ALA A 325 14.21 -5.34 2.34
CA ALA A 325 15.26 -4.57 1.65
C ALA A 325 15.32 -3.11 2.16
N ILE A 326 14.16 -2.50 2.43
CA ILE A 326 14.06 -1.14 2.98
C ILE A 326 14.64 -1.09 4.40
N ALA A 327 14.32 -2.04 5.27
CA ALA A 327 14.86 -2.11 6.63
C ALA A 327 16.39 -2.23 6.61
N ILE A 328 16.95 -3.12 5.77
CA ILE A 328 18.39 -3.26 5.59
C ILE A 328 19.04 -1.97 5.07
N GLY A 329 18.40 -1.31 4.11
CA GLY A 329 18.86 -0.01 3.59
C GLY A 329 18.83 1.07 4.66
N GLY A 330 17.76 1.13 5.46
CA GLY A 330 17.62 2.12 6.54
C GLY A 330 18.71 2.02 7.61
N MET A 331 19.08 0.78 8.00
CA MET A 331 20.11 0.55 9.03
C MET A 331 21.55 0.86 8.58
N ASN A 332 21.78 1.19 7.32
CA ASN A 332 23.10 1.45 6.73
C ASN A 332 23.45 2.94 6.56
N GLY A 333 22.88 3.82 7.38
CA GLY A 333 23.36 5.19 7.53
C GLY A 333 24.63 5.22 8.38
N GLN A 334 25.72 5.80 7.84
CA GLN A 334 26.95 6.02 8.57
C GLN A 334 27.25 7.51 8.66
N PHE A 335 27.50 8.00 9.87
CA PHE A 335 27.72 9.41 10.15
C PHE A 335 26.60 10.28 9.55
N GLU A 336 26.89 11.18 8.65
CA GLU A 336 25.97 12.21 8.15
C GLU A 336 25.26 11.81 6.83
N LEU A 337 25.33 10.53 6.39
CA LEU A 337 24.69 10.13 5.14
C LEU A 337 24.27 8.66 5.10
N ASN A 338 23.07 8.40 4.61
CA ASN A 338 22.63 7.07 4.17
C ASN A 338 22.87 6.93 2.65
N VAL A 339 23.55 5.85 2.25
CA VAL A 339 23.92 5.58 0.85
C VAL A 339 23.13 4.46 0.19
N TYR A 340 21.90 4.22 0.66
CA TYR A 340 20.95 3.25 0.10
C TYR A 340 19.68 3.91 -0.46
N VAL A 341 19.67 5.23 -0.59
CA VAL A 341 18.46 6.00 -0.91
C VAL A 341 17.79 5.56 -2.23
N PRO A 342 18.50 5.27 -3.33
CA PRO A 342 17.86 4.77 -4.56
C PRO A 342 17.17 3.42 -4.37
N LEU A 343 17.76 2.50 -3.60
CA LEU A 343 17.16 1.21 -3.25
C LEU A 343 15.88 1.40 -2.43
N LEU A 344 15.91 2.28 -1.43
CA LEU A 344 14.75 2.63 -0.61
C LEU A 344 13.62 3.19 -1.49
N ALA A 345 13.94 4.13 -2.37
CA ALA A 345 13.00 4.73 -3.32
C ALA A 345 12.30 3.68 -4.18
N ARG A 346 13.08 2.80 -4.83
CA ARG A 346 12.56 1.73 -5.69
C ARG A 346 11.57 0.85 -4.95
N ASN A 347 11.97 0.29 -3.82
CA ASN A 347 11.17 -0.69 -3.10
C ASN A 347 9.93 -0.07 -2.45
N LEU A 348 10.06 1.15 -1.89
CA LEU A 348 8.94 1.83 -1.25
C LEU A 348 7.87 2.26 -2.26
N LEU A 349 8.27 2.93 -3.34
CA LEU A 349 7.34 3.37 -4.40
C LEU A 349 6.70 2.21 -5.13
N GLN A 350 7.44 1.10 -5.35
CA GLN A 350 6.87 -0.13 -5.88
C GLN A 350 5.79 -0.68 -4.94
N SER A 351 6.05 -0.74 -3.62
CA SER A 351 5.11 -1.24 -2.62
C SER A 351 3.83 -0.41 -2.56
N ILE A 352 3.95 0.92 -2.56
CA ILE A 352 2.80 1.84 -2.59
C ILE A 352 1.94 1.58 -3.84
N GLY A 353 2.57 1.55 -5.01
CA GLY A 353 1.86 1.37 -6.27
C GLY A 353 1.23 -0.03 -6.41
N LEU A 354 1.91 -1.08 -5.96
CA LEU A 354 1.37 -2.45 -5.99
C LEU A 354 0.16 -2.58 -5.07
N LEU A 355 0.25 -2.11 -3.82
CA LEU A 355 -0.86 -2.16 -2.87
C LEU A 355 -2.05 -1.31 -3.34
N GLY A 356 -1.81 -0.12 -3.85
CA GLY A 356 -2.88 0.73 -4.37
C GLY A 356 -3.67 0.06 -5.51
N ARG A 357 -2.95 -0.43 -6.52
CA ARG A 357 -3.59 -1.13 -7.65
C ARG A 357 -4.26 -2.44 -7.24
N ALA A 358 -3.62 -3.25 -6.38
CA ALA A 358 -4.19 -4.51 -5.91
C ALA A 358 -5.45 -4.29 -5.05
N SER A 359 -5.47 -3.26 -4.18
CA SER A 359 -6.63 -2.92 -3.36
C SER A 359 -7.82 -2.48 -4.21
N ARG A 360 -7.58 -1.62 -5.22
CA ARG A 360 -8.62 -1.22 -6.18
C ARG A 360 -9.15 -2.41 -6.97
N LEU A 361 -8.25 -3.24 -7.51
CA LEU A 361 -8.63 -4.45 -8.24
C LEU A 361 -9.43 -5.42 -7.36
N PHE A 362 -9.04 -5.58 -6.10
CA PHE A 362 -9.72 -6.44 -5.14
C PHE A 362 -11.13 -5.93 -4.84
N ALA A 363 -11.28 -4.62 -4.63
CA ALA A 363 -12.59 -3.99 -4.45
C ALA A 363 -13.51 -4.19 -5.66
N GLU A 364 -13.04 -3.76 -6.84
CA GLU A 364 -13.88 -3.65 -8.05
C GLU A 364 -14.16 -5.00 -8.73
N LYS A 365 -13.17 -5.91 -8.74
CA LYS A 365 -13.23 -7.17 -9.50
C LYS A 365 -13.50 -8.41 -8.66
N CYS A 366 -13.43 -8.29 -7.32
CA CYS A 366 -13.71 -9.41 -6.43
C CYS A 366 -14.84 -9.04 -5.46
N VAL A 367 -14.56 -8.16 -4.48
CA VAL A 367 -15.50 -7.89 -3.37
C VAL A 367 -16.86 -7.39 -3.86
N ALA A 368 -16.90 -6.43 -4.78
CA ALA A 368 -18.15 -5.88 -5.31
C ALA A 368 -19.06 -6.95 -5.93
N GLY A 369 -18.50 -7.99 -6.56
CA GLY A 369 -19.23 -9.05 -7.23
C GLY A 369 -19.43 -10.33 -6.41
N LEU A 370 -19.07 -10.36 -5.11
CA LEU A 370 -19.32 -11.53 -4.25
C LEU A 370 -20.82 -11.73 -4.01
N GLU A 371 -21.26 -12.97 -4.09
CA GLU A 371 -22.61 -13.38 -3.74
C GLU A 371 -22.57 -14.46 -2.66
N PRO A 372 -23.51 -14.47 -1.69
CA PRO A 372 -23.53 -15.47 -0.64
C PRO A 372 -24.27 -16.72 -1.11
N ASN A 373 -23.80 -17.88 -0.74
CA ASN A 373 -24.56 -19.12 -0.84
C ASN A 373 -25.37 -19.32 0.46
N ARG A 374 -26.56 -18.72 0.53
CA ARG A 374 -27.40 -18.74 1.74
C ARG A 374 -27.70 -20.16 2.22
N GLU A 375 -28.14 -21.02 1.32
CA GLU A 375 -28.46 -22.41 1.63
C GLU A 375 -27.28 -23.15 2.29
N ARG A 376 -26.07 -22.93 1.78
CA ARG A 376 -24.87 -23.59 2.30
C ARG A 376 -24.46 -23.05 3.66
N ASN A 377 -24.55 -21.74 3.86
CA ASN A 377 -24.25 -21.09 5.14
C ASN A 377 -25.22 -21.57 6.23
N GLU A 378 -26.53 -21.58 5.95
CA GLU A 378 -27.57 -22.07 6.86
C GLU A 378 -27.38 -23.55 7.20
N ALA A 379 -27.12 -24.41 6.20
CA ALA A 379 -26.85 -25.81 6.42
C ALA A 379 -25.62 -26.05 7.32
N TYR A 380 -24.58 -25.27 7.18
CA TYR A 380 -23.41 -25.35 8.07
C TYR A 380 -23.72 -24.85 9.48
N ALA A 381 -24.50 -23.78 9.64
CA ALA A 381 -24.93 -23.30 10.94
C ALA A 381 -25.76 -24.38 11.68
N GLU A 382 -26.70 -25.05 10.98
CA GLU A 382 -27.50 -26.11 11.54
C GLU A 382 -26.70 -27.38 11.87
N SER A 383 -25.61 -27.65 11.14
CA SER A 383 -24.80 -28.86 11.35
C SER A 383 -23.73 -28.69 12.44
N THR A 384 -23.42 -27.46 12.88
CA THR A 384 -22.38 -27.25 13.89
C THR A 384 -22.80 -27.78 15.26
N LEU A 385 -22.01 -28.70 15.81
CA LEU A 385 -22.25 -29.24 17.14
C LEU A 385 -21.86 -28.26 18.26
N SER A 386 -21.05 -27.28 17.97
CA SER A 386 -20.67 -26.23 18.90
C SER A 386 -21.84 -25.35 19.37
N ALA A 387 -22.96 -25.37 18.60
CA ALA A 387 -24.22 -24.75 19.00
C ALA A 387 -24.79 -25.32 20.29
N ALA A 388 -24.45 -26.57 20.67
CA ALA A 388 -24.84 -27.17 21.93
C ALA A 388 -24.43 -26.34 23.18
N THR A 389 -23.42 -25.45 23.03
CA THR A 389 -23.02 -24.52 24.10
C THR A 389 -24.19 -23.68 24.58
N ALA A 390 -25.12 -23.29 23.70
CA ALA A 390 -26.30 -22.50 24.06
C ALA A 390 -27.35 -23.29 24.85
N LEU A 391 -27.28 -24.64 24.90
CA LEU A 391 -28.11 -25.47 25.75
C LEU A 391 -27.63 -25.52 27.21
N ASN A 392 -26.37 -25.20 27.48
CA ASN A 392 -25.77 -25.29 28.81
C ASN A 392 -26.57 -24.57 29.93
N PRO A 393 -27.12 -23.36 29.73
CA PRO A 393 -27.91 -22.66 30.73
C PRO A 393 -29.23 -23.42 31.10
N PHE A 394 -29.75 -24.21 30.17
CA PHE A 394 -31.04 -24.90 30.33
C PHE A 394 -30.90 -26.33 30.86
N ILE A 395 -29.88 -27.06 30.43
CA ILE A 395 -29.75 -28.50 30.71
C ILE A 395 -28.46 -28.93 31.40
N GLY A 396 -27.52 -27.97 31.60
CA GLY A 396 -26.20 -28.20 32.17
C GLY A 396 -25.18 -28.75 31.16
N TYR A 397 -23.89 -28.55 31.47
CA TYR A 397 -22.76 -28.91 30.59
C TYR A 397 -22.70 -30.40 30.28
N ASP A 398 -22.86 -31.26 31.32
CA ASP A 398 -22.69 -32.71 31.17
C ASP A 398 -23.75 -33.31 30.23
N LYS A 399 -25.01 -32.91 30.38
CA LYS A 399 -26.10 -33.36 29.49
C LYS A 399 -25.91 -32.84 28.07
N ALA A 400 -25.46 -31.60 27.89
CA ALA A 400 -25.14 -31.07 26.58
C ALA A 400 -23.97 -31.84 25.92
N ALA A 401 -22.96 -32.23 26.68
CA ALA A 401 -21.83 -33.03 26.20
C ALA A 401 -22.24 -34.44 25.79
N GLU A 402 -23.20 -35.07 26.51
CA GLU A 402 -23.77 -36.36 26.12
C GLU A 402 -24.56 -36.27 24.80
N ILE A 403 -25.33 -35.20 24.61
CA ILE A 403 -26.08 -34.94 23.38
C ILE A 403 -25.12 -34.78 22.19
N VAL A 404 -24.01 -34.01 22.37
CA VAL A 404 -23.00 -33.87 21.34
C VAL A 404 -22.34 -35.19 20.96
N LYS A 405 -21.96 -36.01 21.96
CA LYS A 405 -21.37 -37.34 21.70
C LYS A 405 -22.32 -38.24 20.92
N GLU A 406 -23.60 -38.26 21.28
CA GLU A 406 -24.61 -39.04 20.56
C GLU A 406 -24.84 -38.51 19.14
N ALA A 407 -24.89 -37.19 18.95
CA ALA A 407 -25.00 -36.59 17.62
C ALA A 407 -23.81 -36.95 16.71
N VAL A 408 -22.59 -36.95 17.26
CA VAL A 408 -21.38 -37.38 16.52
C VAL A 408 -21.47 -38.85 16.14
N SER A 409 -21.85 -39.72 17.10
CA SER A 409 -21.84 -41.17 16.88
C SER A 409 -22.94 -41.64 15.93
N SER A 410 -24.11 -40.99 15.98
CA SER A 410 -25.27 -41.37 15.17
C SER A 410 -25.36 -40.63 13.82
N GLY A 411 -24.60 -39.53 13.63
CA GLY A 411 -24.72 -38.68 12.46
C GLY A 411 -26.00 -37.85 12.39
N ARG A 412 -26.78 -37.80 13.48
CA ARG A 412 -28.06 -37.09 13.58
C ARG A 412 -27.81 -35.61 13.96
N SER A 413 -28.78 -34.76 13.65
CA SER A 413 -28.71 -33.34 14.03
C SER A 413 -28.77 -33.15 15.55
N LEU A 414 -28.16 -32.05 16.02
CA LEU A 414 -28.19 -31.66 17.43
C LEU A 414 -29.63 -31.54 17.97
N ARG A 415 -30.56 -31.00 17.18
CA ARG A 415 -31.98 -30.84 17.54
C ARG A 415 -32.68 -32.17 17.73
N GLU A 416 -32.45 -33.14 16.85
CA GLU A 416 -33.06 -34.47 16.95
C GLU A 416 -32.60 -35.22 18.19
N VAL A 417 -31.29 -35.24 18.44
CA VAL A 417 -30.72 -35.91 19.59
C VAL A 417 -31.15 -35.24 20.91
N ALA A 418 -31.13 -33.91 20.95
CA ALA A 418 -31.57 -33.17 22.14
C ALA A 418 -33.07 -33.42 22.45
N ARG A 419 -33.92 -33.49 21.43
CA ARG A 419 -35.35 -33.82 21.61
C ARG A 419 -35.52 -35.21 22.18
N ASP A 420 -34.82 -36.22 21.65
CA ASP A 420 -34.87 -37.59 22.15
C ASP A 420 -34.31 -37.74 23.58
N ALA A 421 -33.36 -36.88 23.95
CA ALA A 421 -32.84 -36.77 25.31
C ALA A 421 -33.81 -36.02 26.28
N GLY A 422 -35.01 -35.67 25.82
CA GLY A 422 -36.05 -35.05 26.62
C GLY A 422 -35.90 -33.56 26.83
N VAL A 423 -35.21 -32.84 25.92
CA VAL A 423 -35.18 -31.36 25.90
C VAL A 423 -36.46 -30.86 25.27
N GLU A 424 -37.19 -30.00 25.98
CA GLU A 424 -38.48 -29.47 25.53
C GLU A 424 -38.34 -28.58 24.27
N GLN A 425 -39.33 -28.61 23.39
CA GLN A 425 -39.29 -27.94 22.09
C GLN A 425 -39.06 -26.43 22.24
N HIS A 426 -39.69 -25.77 23.22
CA HIS A 426 -39.51 -24.34 23.44
C HIS A 426 -38.08 -24.01 23.85
N VAL A 427 -37.38 -24.85 24.59
CA VAL A 427 -35.95 -24.67 24.96
C VAL A 427 -35.09 -24.83 23.70
N LEU A 428 -35.39 -25.79 22.82
CA LEU A 428 -34.67 -25.95 21.57
C LEU A 428 -34.84 -24.74 20.63
N ASP A 429 -36.07 -24.22 20.57
CA ASP A 429 -36.36 -23.05 19.72
C ASP A 429 -35.71 -21.77 20.25
N GLU A 430 -35.58 -21.62 21.57
CA GLU A 430 -34.90 -20.51 22.20
C GLU A 430 -33.38 -20.63 22.13
N ALA A 431 -32.84 -21.77 22.57
CA ALA A 431 -31.40 -21.98 22.69
C ALA A 431 -30.71 -22.14 21.33
N LEU A 432 -31.37 -22.77 20.35
CA LEU A 432 -30.82 -22.98 19.00
C LEU A 432 -31.39 -21.99 17.98
N ASP A 433 -31.73 -20.78 18.41
CA ASP A 433 -31.94 -19.64 17.54
C ASP A 433 -30.55 -19.09 17.14
N PHE A 434 -30.05 -19.48 15.99
CA PHE A 434 -28.72 -19.13 15.52
C PHE A 434 -28.53 -17.59 15.31
N HIS A 435 -29.61 -16.89 15.01
CA HIS A 435 -29.58 -15.42 14.89
C HIS A 435 -29.32 -14.77 16.26
N LYS A 436 -30.03 -15.22 17.28
CA LYS A 436 -29.75 -14.75 18.67
C LYS A 436 -28.37 -15.17 19.15
N MET A 437 -27.92 -16.38 18.79
CA MET A 437 -26.57 -16.83 19.15
C MET A 437 -25.48 -15.95 18.55
N ALA A 438 -25.67 -15.42 17.33
CA ALA A 438 -24.75 -14.49 16.69
C ALA A 438 -24.83 -13.06 17.27
N HIS A 439 -25.92 -12.72 17.99
CA HIS A 439 -26.19 -11.41 18.61
C HIS A 439 -26.62 -11.57 20.06
N PRO A 440 -25.74 -12.04 20.97
CA PRO A 440 -26.13 -12.41 22.33
C PRO A 440 -26.50 -11.24 23.24
N HIS A 441 -26.30 -10.02 22.80
CA HIS A 441 -26.51 -8.78 23.58
C HIS A 441 -27.50 -7.80 22.93
N ASP A 442 -28.19 -8.21 21.88
CA ASP A 442 -29.23 -7.42 21.20
C ASP A 442 -30.61 -7.58 21.82
#